data_3ed500b25d9bd5c82f2e4b40b65900ad
#
_entry.id   3ed500b25d9bd5c82f2e4b40b65900ad
#
_cell.length_a   1.000
_cell.length_b   1.000
_cell.length_c   1.000
_cell.angle_alpha   90.00
_cell.angle_beta   90.00
_cell.angle_gamma   90.00
#
_symmetry.space_group_name_H-M   'P 1'
#
loop_
_entity.id
_entity.type
_entity.pdbx_description
1 polymer ?
#
loop_
_entity_poly.entity_id
_entity_poly.type
_entity_poly.pdbx_seq_one_letter_code
_entity_poly.pdbx_strand_id
1 'polypeptide(L)' 'MTATDDPRIAEAERVLAGHGVAADVSVEGHEREIAAVRVAGDAWGRMLGDEGAAIAAEVKALGFRYVALDLAPADGGG' A
#
# COMPACT_ATOMS: atom_id res chain seq x y z
N MET A 1 2.39 -13.26 19.40
CA MET A 1 2.93 -12.65 18.32
C MET A 1 2.39 -13.23 17.06
N THR A 2 2.28 -12.48 16.12
CA THR A 2 1.64 -12.98 15.00
C THR A 2 2.65 -13.28 13.95
N ALA A 3 2.48 -14.39 13.38
CA ALA A 3 3.33 -14.79 12.32
C ALA A 3 3.05 -14.02 11.05
N THR A 4 2.05 -13.18 11.08
CA THR A 4 1.69 -12.46 9.89
C THR A 4 2.41 -11.14 9.76
N ASP A 5 3.19 -10.77 10.77
CA ASP A 5 3.91 -9.52 10.68
C ASP A 5 5.04 -9.64 9.69
N ASP A 6 4.89 -8.91 8.60
CA ASP A 6 5.90 -8.88 7.57
C ASP A 6 6.57 -7.51 7.68
N PRO A 7 7.87 -7.45 7.90
CA PRO A 7 8.54 -6.14 8.04
C PRO A 7 8.36 -5.24 6.82
N ARG A 8 8.07 -5.82 5.67
CA ARG A 8 7.83 -5.01 4.49
C ARG A 8 6.56 -4.19 4.61
N ILE A 9 5.59 -4.64 5.43
CA ILE A 9 4.36 -3.88 5.62
C ILE A 9 4.68 -2.53 6.25
N ALA A 10 5.44 -2.54 7.34
CA ALA A 10 5.79 -1.30 8.00
C ALA A 10 6.62 -0.40 7.11
N GLU A 11 7.53 -1.01 6.34
CA GLU A 11 8.35 -0.23 5.43
C GLU A 11 7.50 0.42 4.34
N ALA A 12 6.55 -0.34 3.79
CA ALA A 12 5.69 0.20 2.76
C ALA A 12 4.81 1.32 3.29
N GLU A 13 4.30 1.15 4.51
CA GLU A 13 3.48 2.19 5.10
C GLU A 13 4.29 3.44 5.36
N ARG A 14 5.55 3.27 5.70
CA ARG A 14 6.44 4.40 5.90
C ARG A 14 6.71 5.14 4.59
N VAL A 15 6.86 4.40 3.50
CA VAL A 15 7.02 5.03 2.19
C VAL A 15 5.80 5.89 1.87
N LEU A 16 4.61 5.33 2.07
CA LEU A 16 3.40 6.08 1.79
C LEU A 16 3.27 7.30 2.68
N ALA A 17 3.57 7.14 3.97
CA ALA A 17 3.51 8.27 4.89
C ALA A 17 4.49 9.37 4.50
N GLY A 18 5.64 8.99 3.98
CA GLY A 18 6.62 9.96 3.52
C GLY A 18 6.13 10.78 2.35
N HIS A 19 5.17 10.25 1.58
CA HIS A 19 4.53 10.98 0.51
C HIS A 19 3.25 11.67 0.96
N GLY A 20 2.94 11.60 2.25
CA GLY A 20 1.73 12.23 2.76
C GLY A 20 0.47 11.45 2.49
N VAL A 21 0.59 10.14 2.28
CA VAL A 21 -0.55 9.28 1.97
C VAL A 21 -0.80 8.35 3.15
N ALA A 22 -1.99 8.45 3.71
CA ALA A 22 -2.40 7.51 4.75
C ALA A 22 -2.98 6.28 4.08
N ALA A 23 -2.40 5.13 4.36
CA ALA A 23 -2.81 3.90 3.71
C ALA A 23 -2.53 2.71 4.60
N ASP A 24 -3.30 1.65 4.36
CA ASP A 24 -3.05 0.37 4.99
C ASP A 24 -2.42 -0.54 3.94
N VAL A 25 -1.43 -1.29 4.35
CA VAL A 25 -0.76 -2.20 3.45
C VAL A 25 -0.92 -3.61 3.99
N SER A 26 -1.30 -4.53 3.12
CA SER A 26 -1.31 -5.95 3.47
C SER A 26 -0.54 -6.71 2.42
N VAL A 27 -0.12 -7.91 2.77
CA VAL A 27 0.66 -8.75 1.87
C VAL A 27 -0.21 -9.92 1.47
N GLU A 28 -0.29 -10.15 0.17
CA GLU A 28 -1.13 -11.20 -0.37
C GLU A 28 -0.36 -12.05 -1.37
N GLY A 29 -0.98 -13.12 -1.80
CA GLY A 29 -0.35 -14.03 -2.73
C GLY A 29 0.25 -15.21 -2.02
N HIS A 30 0.47 -16.31 -2.76
CA HIS A 30 1.01 -17.53 -2.19
C HIS A 30 2.42 -17.33 -1.65
N GLU A 31 3.19 -16.47 -2.30
CA GLU A 31 4.57 -16.21 -1.91
C GLU A 31 4.74 -14.84 -1.33
N ARG A 32 3.64 -14.22 -0.93
CA ARG A 32 3.64 -12.86 -0.38
C ARG A 32 4.29 -11.88 -1.35
N GLU A 33 3.98 -12.06 -2.61
CA GLU A 33 4.59 -11.25 -3.65
C GLU A 33 3.80 -9.99 -3.96
N ILE A 34 2.60 -9.85 -3.40
CA ILE A 34 1.72 -8.73 -3.72
C ILE A 34 1.58 -7.82 -2.51
N ALA A 35 1.85 -6.55 -2.71
CA ALA A 35 1.55 -5.53 -1.70
C ALA A 35 0.21 -4.92 -2.06
N ALA A 36 -0.79 -5.15 -1.23
CA ALA A 36 -2.11 -4.56 -1.42
C ALA A 36 -2.17 -3.27 -0.62
N VAL A 37 -2.25 -2.15 -1.33
CA VAL A 37 -2.22 -0.82 -0.71
C VAL A 37 -3.64 -0.27 -0.75
N ARG A 38 -4.21 -0.06 0.42
CA ARG A 38 -5.58 0.45 0.54
C ARG A 38 -5.53 1.90 0.98
N VAL A 39 -6.08 2.78 0.16
CA VAL A 39 -6.03 4.21 0.41
C VAL A 39 -7.43 4.79 0.50
N ALA A 40 -7.54 5.90 1.22
CA ALA A 40 -8.81 6.61 1.31
C ALA A 40 -9.12 7.31 -0.02
N GLY A 41 -10.39 7.64 -0.19
CA GLY A 41 -10.83 8.20 -1.46
C GLY A 41 -10.15 9.50 -1.83
N ASP A 42 -9.80 10.32 -0.83
CA ASP A 42 -9.16 11.58 -1.11
C ASP A 42 -7.73 11.42 -1.62
N ALA A 43 -7.11 10.28 -1.38
CA ALA A 43 -5.76 10.01 -1.88
C ALA A 43 -5.78 9.20 -3.18
N TRP A 44 -6.97 8.76 -3.60
CA TRP A 44 -7.07 7.86 -4.75
C TRP A 44 -6.51 8.50 -6.02
N GLY A 45 -6.87 9.77 -6.25
CA GLY A 45 -6.42 10.46 -7.45
C GLY A 45 -4.91 10.61 -7.50
N ARG A 46 -4.30 10.85 -6.34
CA ARG A 46 -2.85 10.96 -6.29
C ARG A 46 -2.18 9.65 -6.64
N MET A 47 -2.78 8.54 -6.19
CA MET A 47 -2.20 7.24 -6.43
C MET A 47 -2.31 6.81 -7.89
N LEU A 48 -3.21 7.42 -8.63
CA LEU A 48 -3.37 7.09 -10.05
C LEU A 48 -2.46 7.93 -10.95
N GLY A 49 -1.79 8.93 -10.39
CA GLY A 49 -0.93 9.79 -11.18
C GLY A 49 0.53 9.42 -11.05
N ASP A 50 1.39 10.38 -11.39
CA ASP A 50 2.83 10.15 -11.39
C ASP A 50 3.35 9.83 -10.00
N GLU A 51 2.79 10.46 -8.98
CA GLU A 51 3.22 10.20 -7.62
C GLU A 51 2.91 8.77 -7.23
N GLY A 52 1.75 8.26 -7.64
CA GLY A 52 1.40 6.89 -7.36
C GLY A 52 2.35 5.91 -8.02
N ALA A 53 2.77 6.21 -9.24
CA ALA A 53 3.74 5.36 -9.93
C ALA A 53 5.07 5.35 -9.19
N ALA A 54 5.50 6.49 -8.69
CA ALA A 54 6.74 6.57 -7.93
C ALA A 54 6.62 5.79 -6.62
N ILE A 55 5.49 5.92 -5.94
CA ILE A 55 5.24 5.20 -4.70
C ILE A 55 5.26 3.70 -4.96
N ALA A 56 4.59 3.26 -6.03
CA ALA A 56 4.55 1.85 -6.36
C ALA A 56 5.95 1.31 -6.61
N ALA A 57 6.78 2.08 -7.31
CA ALA A 57 8.15 1.64 -7.57
C ALA A 57 8.93 1.49 -6.27
N GLU A 58 8.74 2.43 -5.34
CA GLU A 58 9.44 2.34 -4.06
C GLU A 58 8.97 1.15 -3.25
N VAL A 59 7.67 0.88 -3.27
CA VAL A 59 7.12 -0.26 -2.54
C VAL A 59 7.63 -1.57 -3.15
N LYS A 60 7.67 -1.66 -4.48
CA LYS A 60 8.19 -2.85 -5.14
C LYS A 60 9.65 -3.08 -4.79
N ALA A 61 10.41 -2.02 -4.60
CA ALA A 61 11.82 -2.15 -4.26
C ALA A 61 12.02 -2.81 -2.90
N LEU A 62 10.98 -2.91 -2.09
CA LEU A 62 11.06 -3.60 -0.81
C LEU A 62 11.02 -5.11 -0.95
N GLY A 63 10.75 -5.61 -2.14
CA GLY A 63 10.73 -7.04 -2.38
C GLY A 63 9.41 -7.57 -2.88
N PHE A 64 8.49 -6.70 -3.25
CA PHE A 64 7.22 -7.14 -3.81
C PHE A 64 7.32 -7.22 -5.32
N ARG A 65 6.65 -8.20 -5.88
CA ARG A 65 6.59 -8.35 -7.32
C ARG A 65 5.48 -7.49 -7.92
N TYR A 66 4.39 -7.34 -7.18
CA TYR A 66 3.24 -6.57 -7.62
C TYR A 66 2.77 -5.65 -6.53
N VAL A 67 2.21 -4.51 -6.94
CA VAL A 67 1.56 -3.59 -6.02
C VAL A 67 0.14 -3.41 -6.51
N ALA A 68 -0.82 -3.81 -5.69
CA ALA A 68 -2.24 -3.66 -6.01
C ALA A 68 -2.78 -2.47 -5.25
N LEU A 69 -3.57 -1.66 -5.92
CA LEU A 69 -4.13 -0.46 -5.31
C LEU A 69 -5.61 -0.69 -5.03
N ASP A 70 -6.01 -0.47 -3.81
CA ASP A 70 -7.37 -0.71 -3.36
C ASP A 70 -7.94 0.55 -2.74
N LEU A 71 -9.22 0.76 -2.95
CA LEU A 71 -9.89 1.90 -2.36
C LEU A 71 -10.51 1.47 -1.04
N ALA A 72 -10.17 2.16 0.01
CA ALA A 72 -10.72 1.84 1.33
C ALA A 72 -12.22 2.10 1.34
N PRO A 73 -12.99 1.24 2.01
CA PRO A 73 -14.42 1.48 2.10
C PRO A 73 -14.69 2.79 2.82
N ALA A 74 -15.76 3.42 2.44
CA ALA A 74 -16.14 4.67 3.06
C ALA A 74 -16.60 4.40 4.48
N ASP A 75 -15.92 5.06 5.40
CA ASP A 75 -16.21 4.80 6.77
C ASP A 75 -17.55 5.18 7.19
N GLY A 76 -17.85 6.34 7.21
CA GLY A 76 -19.09 6.79 7.72
C GLY A 76 -20.25 6.29 6.94
N GLY A 77 -19.99 5.88 5.74
CA GLY A 77 -21.04 5.36 4.93
C GLY A 77 -21.25 3.91 5.18
N GLY A 78 -20.30 3.37 5.82
CA GLY A 78 -20.32 1.94 6.08
C GLY A 78 -21.44 1.64 6.94
#